data_dbb7b2c734cf7ed21dfaab84f5bebb14
#
_entry.id   dbb7b2c734cf7ed21dfaab84f5bebb14
#
_cell.length_a   1.000
_cell.length_b   1.000
_cell.length_c   1.000
_cell.angle_alpha   90.00
_cell.angle_beta   90.00
_cell.angle_gamma   90.00
#
_symmetry.space_group_name_H-M   'P 1'
#
loop_
_entity.id
_entity.type
_entity.pdbx_description
1 polymer ?
#
loop_
_entity_poly.entity_id
_entity_poly.type
_entity_poly.pdbx_seq_one_letter_code
_entity_poly.pdbx_strand_id
1 'polypeptide(L)'
;MAQLEKFLENVPTFDERGNYQCTVLVWQDAAKERFFAVVQDPRCNLVGKTPADFDGERVILADLFPVFVPGLDAIKRVDEALIIAEDYYVKRHIMAPCLVEHSPVANQMFKDTVAIEVEVCHKLMHLEIPNIAKFRGCVVHEGLIVALCFDKYAETLTQRVMRSASSLNKAKVMDRLRTAVSKLHDLGYCHNDINPANIMFASLSDDNPVLIDFDSAQRMGHDLLKVGTPGWCVEELRTSSQENDEIALRNLDEYLTSCGCR
;
A
#
# COMPACT_ATOMS: atom_id res chain seq x y z
N MET A 1 31.06 -3.45 -10.23
CA MET A 1 30.04 -2.98 -11.19
C MET A 1 29.30 -1.87 -10.51
N ALA A 2 29.26 -0.66 -11.09
CA ALA A 2 28.47 0.44 -10.54
C ALA A 2 27.02 0.00 -10.53
N GLN A 3 26.39 0.05 -9.37
CA GLN A 3 24.96 -0.22 -9.24
C GLN A 3 24.24 0.89 -10.02
N LEU A 4 23.60 0.52 -11.11
CA LEU A 4 22.88 1.47 -11.97
C LEU A 4 21.82 2.20 -11.13
N GLU A 5 21.80 3.52 -11.24
CA GLU A 5 20.70 4.35 -10.76
C GLU A 5 19.38 3.80 -11.29
N LYS A 6 18.39 3.66 -10.43
CA LYS A 6 17.11 3.03 -10.78
C LYS A 6 15.96 3.96 -10.46
N PHE A 7 15.09 4.18 -11.45
CA PHE A 7 13.80 4.81 -11.18
C PHE A 7 12.96 3.95 -10.23
N LEU A 8 12.43 4.59 -9.19
CA LEU A 8 11.54 3.98 -8.20
C LEU A 8 10.07 4.30 -8.50
N GLU A 9 9.80 5.54 -8.94
CA GLU A 9 8.45 6.01 -9.26
C GLU A 9 8.47 6.75 -10.61
N ASN A 10 7.35 6.60 -11.34
CA ASN A 10 7.00 7.36 -12.53
C ASN A 10 5.47 7.52 -12.47
N VAL A 11 5.02 8.58 -11.81
CA VAL A 11 3.63 8.75 -11.41
C VAL A 11 3.05 10.02 -12.00
N PRO A 12 2.06 9.93 -12.91
CA PRO A 12 1.29 11.09 -13.31
C PRO A 12 0.41 11.56 -12.14
N THR A 13 0.34 12.87 -11.93
CA THR A 13 -0.49 13.49 -10.91
C THR A 13 -1.62 14.29 -11.57
N PHE A 14 -2.72 14.42 -10.85
CA PHE A 14 -3.94 15.06 -11.32
C PHE A 14 -4.47 16.01 -10.25
N ASP A 15 -5.13 17.09 -10.68
CA ASP A 15 -5.81 18.00 -9.77
C ASP A 15 -7.13 17.38 -9.22
N GLU A 16 -7.79 18.08 -8.31
CA GLU A 16 -9.07 17.66 -7.70
C GLU A 16 -10.20 17.48 -8.74
N ARG A 17 -10.04 18.02 -9.95
CA ARG A 17 -10.98 17.90 -11.07
C ARG A 17 -10.60 16.79 -12.04
N GLY A 18 -9.51 16.06 -11.75
CA GLY A 18 -8.99 14.98 -12.59
C GLY A 18 -8.19 15.46 -13.80
N ASN A 19 -7.79 16.74 -13.88
CA ASN A 19 -6.93 17.22 -14.95
C ASN A 19 -5.48 16.89 -14.63
N TYR A 20 -4.73 16.46 -15.66
CA TYR A 20 -3.31 16.21 -15.54
C TYR A 20 -2.54 17.46 -15.08
N GLN A 21 -1.71 17.30 -14.06
CA GLN A 21 -0.83 18.35 -13.54
C GLN A 21 0.60 18.18 -14.03
N CYS A 22 1.22 17.06 -13.67
CA CYS A 22 2.61 16.76 -14.00
C CYS A 22 2.87 15.25 -13.82
N THR A 23 4.05 14.80 -14.20
CA THR A 23 4.56 13.47 -13.84
C THR A 23 5.74 13.63 -12.90
N VAL A 24 5.74 12.90 -11.81
CA VAL A 24 6.84 12.86 -10.85
C VAL A 24 7.67 11.61 -11.10
N LEU A 25 8.94 11.84 -11.32
CA LEU A 25 9.95 10.78 -11.38
C LEU A 25 10.69 10.76 -10.05
N VAL A 26 10.86 9.57 -9.48
CA VAL A 26 11.71 9.36 -8.31
C VAL A 26 12.74 8.31 -8.64
N TRP A 27 14.00 8.53 -8.28
CA TRP A 27 15.06 7.54 -8.45
C TRP A 27 15.97 7.48 -7.24
N GLN A 28 16.80 6.48 -7.22
CA GLN A 28 17.77 6.24 -6.17
C GLN A 28 19.16 6.06 -6.79
N ASP A 29 20.14 6.73 -6.23
CA ASP A 29 21.53 6.57 -6.63
C ASP A 29 22.21 5.35 -5.96
N ALA A 30 23.51 5.18 -6.25
CA ALA A 30 24.31 4.10 -5.68
C ALA A 30 24.51 4.21 -4.16
N ALA A 31 24.41 5.42 -3.60
CA ALA A 31 24.48 5.68 -2.16
C ALA A 31 23.12 5.49 -1.46
N LYS A 32 22.08 5.10 -2.20
CA LYS A 32 20.68 4.97 -1.76
C LYS A 32 20.00 6.30 -1.42
N GLU A 33 20.60 7.42 -1.81
CA GLU A 33 19.98 8.73 -1.76
C GLU A 33 18.85 8.78 -2.79
N ARG A 34 17.73 9.42 -2.44
CA ARG A 34 16.59 9.58 -3.35
C ARG A 34 16.54 11.00 -3.91
N PHE A 35 16.17 11.07 -5.16
CA PHE A 35 15.98 12.30 -5.92
C PHE A 35 14.64 12.27 -6.62
N PHE A 36 14.09 13.43 -6.91
CA PHE A 36 12.89 13.53 -7.72
C PHE A 36 13.02 14.65 -8.75
N ALA A 37 12.26 14.52 -9.83
CA ALA A 37 12.05 15.57 -10.82
C ALA A 37 10.58 15.63 -11.21
N VAL A 38 10.10 16.84 -11.49
CA VAL A 38 8.76 17.08 -12.01
C VAL A 38 8.85 17.37 -13.50
N VAL A 39 8.17 16.56 -14.31
CA VAL A 39 8.17 16.69 -15.77
C VAL A 39 6.75 16.94 -16.30
N GLN A 40 6.65 17.77 -17.34
CA GLN A 40 5.36 18.13 -17.98
C GLN A 40 5.08 17.17 -19.15
N ASP A 41 5.07 15.86 -18.87
CA ASP A 41 4.78 14.82 -19.86
C ASP A 41 3.92 13.72 -19.24
N PRO A 42 2.61 13.61 -19.58
CA PRO A 42 1.71 12.62 -19.01
C PRO A 42 2.03 11.18 -19.42
N ARG A 43 2.86 11.00 -20.43
CA ARG A 43 3.32 9.70 -20.94
C ARG A 43 4.83 9.56 -20.85
N CYS A 44 5.44 10.14 -19.80
CA CYS A 44 6.88 10.13 -19.64
C CYS A 44 7.47 8.74 -19.89
N ASN A 45 8.02 8.57 -21.09
CA ASN A 45 8.63 7.32 -21.51
C ASN A 45 10.09 7.29 -21.07
N LEU A 46 10.41 6.35 -20.19
CA LEU A 46 11.76 6.16 -19.66
C LEU A 46 12.63 5.21 -20.51
N VAL A 47 12.14 4.73 -21.64
CA VAL A 47 12.94 3.86 -22.54
C VAL A 47 14.15 4.62 -23.06
N GLY A 48 15.33 4.11 -22.75
CA GLY A 48 16.61 4.76 -23.10
C GLY A 48 16.97 5.99 -22.28
N LYS A 49 16.20 6.30 -21.23
CA LYS A 49 16.48 7.38 -20.29
C LYS A 49 17.16 6.84 -19.03
N THR A 50 18.00 7.68 -18.45
CA THR A 50 18.65 7.47 -17.16
C THR A 50 18.33 8.63 -16.22
N PRO A 51 18.52 8.50 -14.91
CA PRO A 51 18.39 9.62 -13.97
C PRO A 51 19.18 10.86 -14.34
N ALA A 52 20.36 10.69 -14.98
CA ALA A 52 21.20 11.81 -15.42
C ALA A 52 20.57 12.68 -16.54
N ASP A 53 19.48 12.20 -17.17
CA ASP A 53 18.74 12.97 -18.18
C ASP A 53 17.74 13.96 -17.54
N PHE A 54 17.65 13.99 -16.20
CA PHE A 54 16.69 14.81 -15.47
C PHE A 54 17.41 15.68 -14.43
N ASP A 55 16.98 16.93 -14.32
CA ASP A 55 17.41 17.83 -13.25
C ASP A 55 16.61 17.52 -12.00
N GLY A 56 17.23 16.84 -11.03
CA GLY A 56 16.58 16.30 -9.87
C GLY A 56 16.95 16.97 -8.57
N GLU A 57 15.94 17.19 -7.73
CA GLU A 57 16.11 17.63 -6.35
C GLU A 57 16.25 16.43 -5.41
N ARG A 58 17.06 16.58 -4.35
CA ARG A 58 17.22 15.54 -3.34
C ARG A 58 15.99 15.46 -2.45
N VAL A 59 15.48 14.24 -2.24
CA VAL A 59 14.40 13.98 -1.27
C VAL A 59 14.99 13.89 0.13
N ILE A 60 14.49 14.69 1.06
CA ILE A 60 14.86 14.59 2.47
C ILE A 60 14.00 13.52 3.12
N LEU A 61 14.51 12.29 3.21
CA LEU A 61 13.76 11.13 3.69
C LEU A 61 13.25 11.31 5.14
N ALA A 62 13.96 12.04 5.98
CA ALA A 62 13.56 12.30 7.36
C ALA A 62 12.26 13.12 7.48
N ASP A 63 11.90 13.88 6.44
CA ASP A 63 10.65 14.63 6.40
C ASP A 63 9.45 13.73 6.05
N LEU A 64 9.71 12.61 5.35
CA LEU A 64 8.67 11.73 4.81
C LEU A 64 8.52 10.42 5.58
N PHE A 65 9.58 9.90 6.20
CA PHE A 65 9.55 8.56 6.77
C PHE A 65 9.70 8.58 8.29
N PRO A 66 8.97 7.68 9.00
CA PRO A 66 9.09 7.59 10.45
C PRO A 66 10.43 6.99 10.87
N VAL A 67 10.91 7.39 12.05
CA VAL A 67 12.13 6.86 12.64
C VAL A 67 11.91 5.42 13.09
N PHE A 68 12.85 4.55 12.79
CA PHE A 68 12.91 3.21 13.35
C PHE A 68 13.48 3.26 14.76
N VAL A 69 12.68 2.86 15.74
CA VAL A 69 13.11 2.80 17.14
C VAL A 69 13.35 1.34 17.54
N PRO A 70 14.61 0.90 17.68
CA PRO A 70 14.92 -0.44 18.17
C PRO A 70 14.40 -0.63 19.61
N GLY A 71 13.67 -1.71 19.86
CA GLY A 71 13.29 -2.12 21.22
C GLY A 71 11.97 -1.57 21.76
N LEU A 72 11.29 -0.66 21.08
CA LEU A 72 9.87 -0.40 21.31
C LEU A 72 9.07 -1.47 20.52
N ASP A 73 8.67 -2.52 21.23
CA ASP A 73 7.86 -3.63 20.70
C ASP A 73 8.44 -4.29 19.42
N ALA A 74 9.77 -4.55 19.43
CA ALA A 74 10.48 -5.45 18.51
C ALA A 74 10.02 -5.42 17.03
N ILE A 75 9.76 -4.23 16.45
CA ILE A 75 9.51 -4.12 15.01
C ILE A 75 10.72 -4.75 14.32
N LYS A 76 10.48 -5.85 13.62
CA LYS A 76 11.54 -6.61 12.99
C LYS A 76 12.13 -5.82 11.82
N ARG A 77 13.45 -5.59 11.86
CA ARG A 77 14.17 -5.15 10.68
C ARG A 77 14.41 -6.34 9.75
N VAL A 78 14.08 -6.18 8.47
CA VAL A 78 14.37 -7.19 7.45
C VAL A 78 15.76 -6.93 6.88
N ASP A 79 16.58 -7.99 6.78
CA ASP A 79 17.86 -7.92 6.10
C ASP A 79 17.65 -7.73 4.59
N GLU A 80 18.43 -6.82 3.97
CA GLU A 80 18.37 -6.60 2.53
C GLU A 80 18.68 -7.87 1.72
N ALA A 81 19.48 -8.79 2.26
CA ALA A 81 19.77 -10.07 1.63
C ALA A 81 18.51 -10.95 1.46
N LEU A 82 17.53 -10.85 2.39
CA LEU A 82 16.25 -11.55 2.29
C LEU A 82 15.31 -10.93 1.24
N ILE A 83 15.48 -9.63 0.94
CA ILE A 83 14.68 -8.91 -0.07
C ILE A 83 15.03 -9.38 -1.48
N ILE A 84 16.27 -9.83 -1.69
CA ILE A 84 16.79 -10.31 -2.98
C ILE A 84 16.30 -11.74 -3.28
N ALA A 85 15.87 -12.49 -2.28
CA ALA A 85 15.48 -13.90 -2.38
C ALA A 85 14.07 -14.13 -2.97
N GLU A 86 13.54 -13.23 -3.79
CA GLU A 86 12.26 -13.31 -4.55
C GLU A 86 11.00 -13.81 -3.80
N ASP A 87 11.14 -14.29 -2.56
CA ASP A 87 10.07 -14.88 -1.74
C ASP A 87 9.19 -13.82 -1.05
N TYR A 88 9.65 -12.57 -1.03
CA TYR A 88 8.99 -11.48 -0.33
C TYR A 88 8.57 -10.35 -1.27
N TYR A 89 7.50 -9.65 -0.88
CA TYR A 89 7.07 -8.42 -1.50
C TYR A 89 7.50 -7.23 -0.63
N VAL A 90 8.20 -6.28 -1.23
CA VAL A 90 8.61 -5.04 -0.59
C VAL A 90 7.69 -3.91 -1.03
N LYS A 91 6.78 -3.53 -0.13
CA LYS A 91 5.89 -2.39 -0.33
C LYS A 91 6.63 -1.09 -0.08
N ARG A 92 6.68 -0.22 -1.08
CA ARG A 92 7.13 1.17 -0.96
C ARG A 92 5.94 2.09 -1.11
N HIS A 93 5.83 3.07 -0.22
CA HIS A 93 4.80 4.10 -0.34
C HIS A 93 5.16 5.06 -1.47
N ILE A 94 4.15 5.49 -2.23
CA ILE A 94 4.32 6.42 -3.35
C ILE A 94 4.48 7.83 -2.79
N MET A 95 5.66 8.44 -3.00
CA MET A 95 6.00 9.78 -2.49
C MET A 95 5.52 10.91 -3.41
N ALA A 96 5.23 10.60 -4.68
CA ALA A 96 4.93 11.59 -5.72
C ALA A 96 3.93 12.68 -5.30
N PRO A 97 2.77 12.38 -4.67
CA PRO A 97 1.84 13.42 -4.24
C PRO A 97 2.45 14.43 -3.28
N CYS A 98 3.22 13.97 -2.28
CA CYS A 98 3.86 14.83 -1.28
C CYS A 98 4.94 15.71 -1.89
N LEU A 99 5.68 15.16 -2.86
CA LEU A 99 6.75 15.89 -3.55
C LEU A 99 6.22 17.00 -4.47
N VAL A 100 5.00 16.84 -5.02
CA VAL A 100 4.32 17.90 -5.79
C VAL A 100 3.78 18.97 -4.89
N GLU A 101 3.13 18.60 -3.80
CA GLU A 101 2.51 19.57 -2.88
C GLU A 101 3.56 20.39 -2.11
N HIS A 102 4.72 19.80 -1.86
CA HIS A 102 5.88 20.45 -1.24
C HIS A 102 5.53 21.19 0.07
N SER A 103 4.61 20.60 0.85
CA SER A 103 4.15 21.21 2.10
C SER A 103 4.53 20.37 3.32
N PRO A 104 4.90 21.00 4.46
CA PRO A 104 5.13 20.29 5.72
C PRO A 104 3.91 19.46 6.16
N VAL A 105 2.71 19.90 5.82
CA VAL A 105 1.46 19.20 6.16
C VAL A 105 1.34 17.90 5.37
N ALA A 106 1.55 17.93 4.05
CA ALA A 106 1.52 16.73 3.22
C ALA A 106 2.61 15.73 3.63
N ASN A 107 3.81 16.22 3.92
CA ASN A 107 4.90 15.41 4.42
C ASN A 107 4.56 14.71 5.74
N GLN A 108 3.95 15.45 6.69
CA GLN A 108 3.54 14.87 7.97
C GLN A 108 2.42 13.83 7.78
N MET A 109 1.41 14.13 6.94
CA MET A 109 0.34 13.17 6.63
C MET A 109 0.89 11.88 6.00
N PHE A 110 1.85 11.98 5.09
CA PHE A 110 2.52 10.83 4.51
C PHE A 110 3.27 10.02 5.58
N LYS A 111 4.05 10.70 6.43
CA LYS A 111 4.77 10.07 7.54
C LYS A 111 3.82 9.34 8.49
N ASP A 112 2.69 9.96 8.82
CA ASP A 112 1.68 9.38 9.72
C ASP A 112 1.00 8.16 9.06
N THR A 113 0.74 8.21 7.76
CA THR A 113 0.22 7.06 6.99
C THR A 113 1.18 5.86 7.05
N VAL A 114 2.48 6.10 6.84
CA VAL A 114 3.47 5.03 6.97
C VAL A 114 3.54 4.51 8.41
N ALA A 115 3.52 5.40 9.39
CA ALA A 115 3.62 5.03 10.80
C ALA A 115 2.42 4.18 11.27
N ILE A 116 1.19 4.54 10.88
CA ILE A 116 -0.01 3.77 11.26
C ILE A 116 -0.02 2.40 10.57
N GLU A 117 0.38 2.31 9.30
CA GLU A 117 0.50 1.01 8.64
C GLU A 117 1.51 0.09 9.34
N VAL A 118 2.67 0.63 9.73
CA VAL A 118 3.67 -0.10 10.53
C VAL A 118 3.07 -0.58 11.85
N GLU A 119 2.36 0.29 12.58
CA GLU A 119 1.73 -0.04 13.85
C GLU A 119 0.71 -1.18 13.71
N VAL A 120 -0.19 -1.07 12.74
CA VAL A 120 -1.22 -2.09 12.47
C VAL A 120 -0.57 -3.41 12.09
N CYS A 121 0.33 -3.41 11.10
CA CYS A 121 1.02 -4.60 10.63
C CYS A 121 1.83 -5.29 11.74
N HIS A 122 2.48 -4.52 12.59
CA HIS A 122 3.24 -5.05 13.74
C HIS A 122 2.31 -5.76 14.74
N LYS A 123 1.17 -5.18 15.08
CA LYS A 123 0.18 -5.83 15.96
C LYS A 123 -0.36 -7.11 15.34
N LEU A 124 -0.70 -7.09 14.05
CA LEU A 124 -1.22 -8.25 13.32
C LEU A 124 -0.21 -9.39 13.20
N MET A 125 1.09 -9.08 13.11
CA MET A 125 2.17 -10.06 12.98
C MET A 125 2.21 -11.06 14.14
N HIS A 126 1.90 -10.61 15.35
CA HIS A 126 1.95 -11.45 16.56
C HIS A 126 0.70 -12.29 16.79
N LEU A 127 -0.37 -12.03 16.04
CA LEU A 127 -1.67 -12.66 16.28
C LEU A 127 -2.00 -13.78 15.27
N GLU A 128 -1.17 -13.94 14.23
CA GLU A 128 -1.35 -14.96 13.16
C GLU A 128 -2.79 -15.04 12.64
N ILE A 129 -3.44 -13.89 12.43
CA ILE A 129 -4.83 -13.84 11.98
C ILE A 129 -4.92 -14.41 10.56
N PRO A 130 -5.75 -15.44 10.33
CA PRO A 130 -5.94 -15.97 8.99
C PRO A 130 -6.50 -14.92 8.02
N ASN A 131 -6.15 -15.03 6.75
CA ASN A 131 -6.66 -14.16 5.68
C ASN A 131 -6.26 -12.69 5.78
N ILE A 132 -5.21 -12.38 6.55
CA ILE A 132 -4.53 -11.10 6.61
C ILE A 132 -3.10 -11.26 6.13
N ALA A 133 -2.58 -10.25 5.43
CA ALA A 133 -1.22 -10.24 4.89
C ALA A 133 -0.16 -10.48 5.98
N LYS A 134 0.75 -11.41 5.72
CA LYS A 134 1.84 -11.71 6.65
C LYS A 134 2.94 -10.67 6.52
N PHE A 135 2.99 -9.78 7.49
CA PHE A 135 4.06 -8.81 7.65
C PHE A 135 5.34 -9.49 8.14
N ARG A 136 6.48 -9.17 7.51
CA ARG A 136 7.80 -9.76 7.82
C ARG A 136 8.73 -8.79 8.53
N GLY A 137 8.43 -7.50 8.48
CA GLY A 137 9.19 -6.44 9.12
C GLY A 137 9.42 -5.23 8.23
N CYS A 138 10.24 -4.30 8.70
CA CYS A 138 10.54 -3.04 8.02
C CYS A 138 11.90 -3.08 7.34
N VAL A 139 11.99 -2.43 6.18
CA VAL A 139 13.25 -2.06 5.55
C VAL A 139 13.67 -0.72 6.13
N VAL A 140 14.86 -0.68 6.71
CA VAL A 140 15.39 0.50 7.41
C VAL A 140 16.62 1.03 6.69
N HIS A 141 16.60 2.32 6.35
CA HIS A 141 17.73 3.05 5.80
C HIS A 141 17.99 4.30 6.65
N GLU A 142 19.23 4.49 7.07
CA GLU A 142 19.64 5.61 7.95
C GLU A 142 18.75 5.83 9.19
N GLY A 143 18.25 4.74 9.78
CA GLY A 143 17.36 4.82 10.94
C GLY A 143 15.92 5.18 10.61
N LEU A 144 15.54 5.26 9.33
CA LEU A 144 14.17 5.54 8.87
C LEU A 144 13.53 4.29 8.30
N ILE A 145 12.23 4.11 8.51
CA ILE A 145 11.44 3.02 7.91
C ILE A 145 11.05 3.44 6.50
N VAL A 146 11.73 2.91 5.47
CA VAL A 146 11.56 3.33 4.08
C VAL A 146 10.73 2.37 3.22
N ALA A 147 10.43 1.18 3.74
CA ALA A 147 9.52 0.21 3.11
C ALA A 147 9.08 -0.85 4.11
N LEU A 148 8.00 -1.57 3.78
CA LEU A 148 7.49 -2.70 4.54
C LEU A 148 7.67 -3.99 3.74
N CYS A 149 7.90 -5.11 4.43
CA CYS A 149 8.12 -6.40 3.81
C CYS A 149 6.98 -7.37 4.18
N PHE A 150 6.43 -8.04 3.18
CA PHE A 150 5.32 -8.99 3.32
C PHE A 150 5.63 -10.30 2.57
N ASP A 151 4.86 -11.35 2.86
CA ASP A 151 4.82 -12.52 1.98
C ASP A 151 4.33 -12.11 0.60
N LYS A 152 4.81 -12.82 -0.43
CA LYS A 152 4.41 -12.59 -1.81
C LYS A 152 3.14 -13.38 -2.11
N TYR A 153 2.17 -12.74 -2.75
CA TYR A 153 0.93 -13.33 -3.20
C TYR A 153 0.87 -13.35 -4.73
N ALA A 154 0.11 -14.30 -5.30
CA ALA A 154 0.17 -14.59 -6.73
C ALA A 154 -0.65 -13.63 -7.59
N GLU A 155 -1.87 -13.30 -7.18
CA GLU A 155 -2.78 -12.43 -7.95
C GLU A 155 -3.78 -11.72 -7.03
N THR A 156 -4.29 -10.56 -7.49
CA THR A 156 -5.39 -9.85 -6.84
C THR A 156 -6.74 -10.48 -7.17
N LEU A 157 -7.77 -10.16 -6.38
CA LEU A 157 -9.14 -10.56 -6.67
C LEU A 157 -9.63 -9.96 -8.00
N THR A 158 -9.22 -8.72 -8.32
CA THR A 158 -9.48 -8.12 -9.65
C THR A 158 -8.94 -9.01 -10.77
N GLN A 159 -7.69 -9.43 -10.68
CA GLN A 159 -7.05 -10.30 -11.68
C GLN A 159 -7.73 -11.68 -11.75
N ARG A 160 -8.08 -12.25 -10.58
CA ARG A 160 -8.79 -13.52 -10.49
C ARG A 160 -10.15 -13.46 -11.18
N VAL A 161 -10.95 -12.43 -10.92
CA VAL A 161 -12.26 -12.23 -11.54
C VAL A 161 -12.13 -12.06 -13.05
N MET A 162 -11.18 -11.25 -13.52
CA MET A 162 -10.91 -11.08 -14.95
C MET A 162 -10.50 -12.39 -15.64
N ARG A 163 -9.75 -13.23 -14.95
CA ARG A 163 -9.26 -14.50 -15.50
C ARG A 163 -10.32 -15.58 -15.51
N SER A 164 -11.12 -15.71 -14.46
CA SER A 164 -12.08 -16.83 -14.30
C SER A 164 -13.08 -16.60 -13.16
N ALA A 165 -13.99 -15.65 -13.31
CA ALA A 165 -15.01 -15.34 -12.29
C ALA A 165 -15.86 -16.57 -11.90
N SER A 166 -16.29 -17.37 -12.88
CA SER A 166 -17.17 -18.52 -12.65
C SER A 166 -16.55 -19.65 -11.82
N SER A 167 -15.22 -19.69 -11.67
CA SER A 167 -14.51 -20.69 -10.86
C SER A 167 -14.26 -20.23 -9.43
N LEU A 168 -14.54 -18.97 -9.09
CA LEU A 168 -14.32 -18.43 -7.76
C LEU A 168 -15.45 -18.84 -6.82
N ASN A 169 -15.12 -19.46 -5.69
CA ASN A 169 -16.08 -19.72 -4.63
C ASN A 169 -16.34 -18.44 -3.82
N LYS A 170 -17.33 -17.64 -4.30
CA LYS A 170 -17.73 -16.38 -3.69
C LYS A 170 -18.06 -16.51 -2.22
N ALA A 171 -18.86 -17.53 -1.86
CA ALA A 171 -19.30 -17.72 -0.47
C ALA A 171 -18.12 -17.92 0.47
N LYS A 172 -17.13 -18.73 0.06
CA LYS A 172 -15.91 -18.96 0.82
C LYS A 172 -15.08 -17.67 0.94
N VAL A 173 -14.91 -16.93 -0.14
CA VAL A 173 -14.14 -15.68 -0.15
C VAL A 173 -14.76 -14.67 0.81
N MET A 174 -16.06 -14.44 0.72
CA MET A 174 -16.77 -13.47 1.57
C MET A 174 -16.77 -13.87 3.05
N ASP A 175 -16.97 -15.16 3.36
CA ASP A 175 -16.91 -15.67 4.74
C ASP A 175 -15.53 -15.40 5.38
N ARG A 176 -14.46 -15.73 4.65
CA ARG A 176 -13.08 -15.54 5.12
C ARG A 176 -12.72 -14.06 5.30
N LEU A 177 -13.16 -13.19 4.39
CA LEU A 177 -12.91 -11.74 4.50
C LEU A 177 -13.69 -11.16 5.70
N ARG A 178 -14.97 -11.50 5.87
CA ARG A 178 -15.74 -11.05 7.04
C ARG A 178 -15.08 -11.46 8.34
N THR A 179 -14.57 -12.70 8.41
CA THR A 179 -13.85 -13.18 9.59
C THR A 179 -12.56 -12.37 9.84
N ALA A 180 -11.76 -12.11 8.80
CA ALA A 180 -10.53 -11.33 8.92
C ALA A 180 -10.80 -9.88 9.37
N VAL A 181 -11.81 -9.25 8.77
CA VAL A 181 -12.22 -7.87 9.10
C VAL A 181 -12.76 -7.81 10.53
N SER A 182 -13.61 -8.76 10.96
CA SER A 182 -14.08 -8.84 12.36
C SER A 182 -12.91 -8.92 13.35
N LYS A 183 -11.87 -9.68 13.03
CA LYS A 183 -10.67 -9.76 13.88
C LYS A 183 -9.88 -8.44 13.93
N LEU A 184 -9.83 -7.70 12.83
CA LEU A 184 -9.24 -6.36 12.79
C LEU A 184 -10.05 -5.39 13.68
N HIS A 185 -11.38 -5.48 13.60
CA HIS A 185 -12.31 -4.71 14.44
C HIS A 185 -12.16 -5.04 15.94
N ASP A 186 -11.98 -6.31 16.30
CA ASP A 186 -11.72 -6.75 17.69
C ASP A 186 -10.47 -6.09 18.28
N LEU A 187 -9.51 -5.71 17.43
CA LEU A 187 -8.28 -5.01 17.80
C LEU A 187 -8.44 -3.48 17.86
N GLY A 188 -9.61 -2.97 17.53
CA GLY A 188 -9.91 -1.54 17.53
C GLY A 188 -9.51 -0.80 16.26
N TYR A 189 -9.25 -1.52 15.14
CA TYR A 189 -8.90 -0.93 13.85
C TYR A 189 -9.95 -1.24 12.79
N CYS A 190 -10.09 -0.34 11.81
CA CYS A 190 -10.78 -0.60 10.55
C CYS A 190 -9.80 -0.50 9.39
N HIS A 191 -10.08 -1.23 8.32
CA HIS A 191 -9.24 -1.22 7.12
C HIS A 191 -9.45 0.03 6.28
N ASN A 192 -10.71 0.48 6.16
CA ASN A 192 -11.18 1.66 5.45
C ASN A 192 -10.93 1.69 3.93
N ASP A 193 -10.33 0.65 3.34
CA ASP A 193 -10.10 0.54 1.88
C ASP A 193 -10.24 -0.91 1.37
N ILE A 194 -11.30 -1.60 1.76
CA ILE A 194 -11.59 -2.94 1.26
C ILE A 194 -12.11 -2.85 -0.16
N ASN A 195 -11.33 -3.36 -1.12
CA ASN A 195 -11.67 -3.38 -2.54
C ASN A 195 -10.98 -4.57 -3.24
N PRO A 196 -11.35 -4.96 -4.47
CA PRO A 196 -10.78 -6.13 -5.15
C PRO A 196 -9.28 -6.04 -5.43
N ALA A 197 -8.67 -4.86 -5.46
CA ALA A 197 -7.23 -4.71 -5.63
C ALA A 197 -6.46 -4.97 -4.34
N ASN A 198 -7.11 -4.76 -3.18
CA ASN A 198 -6.55 -4.97 -1.84
C ASN A 198 -6.87 -6.37 -1.26
N ILE A 199 -7.30 -7.29 -2.11
CA ILE A 199 -7.51 -8.71 -1.78
C ILE A 199 -6.66 -9.54 -2.73
N MET A 200 -5.82 -10.41 -2.20
CA MET A 200 -4.96 -11.28 -2.99
C MET A 200 -5.16 -12.76 -2.64
N PHE A 201 -4.54 -13.63 -3.44
CA PHE A 201 -4.51 -15.08 -3.24
C PHE A 201 -3.07 -15.58 -3.26
N ALA A 202 -2.77 -16.59 -2.41
CA ALA A 202 -1.43 -17.16 -2.33
C ALA A 202 -1.05 -17.96 -3.59
N SER A 203 -2.03 -18.52 -4.31
CA SER A 203 -1.83 -19.24 -5.56
C SER A 203 -2.99 -19.05 -6.52
N LEU A 204 -2.77 -19.41 -7.79
CA LEU A 204 -3.79 -19.28 -8.85
C LEU A 204 -4.98 -20.26 -8.70
N SER A 205 -4.87 -21.26 -7.85
CA SER A 205 -5.88 -22.31 -7.63
C SER A 205 -6.54 -22.27 -6.25
N ASP A 206 -6.08 -21.40 -5.35
CA ASP A 206 -6.61 -21.29 -4.00
C ASP A 206 -7.65 -20.16 -3.89
N ASP A 207 -8.79 -20.43 -3.28
CA ASP A 207 -9.85 -19.46 -2.99
C ASP A 207 -9.80 -18.96 -1.54
N ASN A 208 -8.63 -19.04 -0.88
CA ASN A 208 -8.44 -18.38 0.40
C ASN A 208 -7.95 -16.95 0.17
N PRO A 209 -8.79 -15.93 0.39
CA PRO A 209 -8.40 -14.54 0.19
C PRO A 209 -7.43 -14.10 1.28
N VAL A 210 -6.61 -13.12 0.95
CA VAL A 210 -5.72 -12.42 1.89
C VAL A 210 -5.96 -10.93 1.75
N LEU A 211 -6.40 -10.29 2.81
CA LEU A 211 -6.55 -8.83 2.87
C LEU A 211 -5.17 -8.20 3.01
N ILE A 212 -4.87 -7.27 2.13
CA ILE A 212 -3.56 -6.57 2.04
C ILE A 212 -3.76 -5.07 2.12
N ASP A 213 -2.66 -4.33 2.24
CA ASP A 213 -2.63 -2.86 2.12
C ASP A 213 -3.35 -2.13 3.26
N PHE A 214 -2.65 -1.96 4.39
CA PHE A 214 -3.16 -1.32 5.60
C PHE A 214 -2.84 0.18 5.68
N ASP A 215 -2.50 0.85 4.57
CA ASP A 215 -2.13 2.27 4.57
C ASP A 215 -3.30 3.23 4.81
N SER A 216 -4.54 2.76 4.58
CA SER A 216 -5.77 3.47 4.96
C SER A 216 -6.33 3.02 6.31
N ALA A 217 -5.70 1.99 6.92
CA ALA A 217 -6.18 1.49 8.21
C ALA A 217 -6.01 2.54 9.30
N GLN A 218 -6.99 2.61 10.20
CA GLN A 218 -6.99 3.58 11.28
C GLN A 218 -7.71 3.02 12.52
N ARG A 219 -7.37 3.53 13.70
CA ARG A 219 -8.12 3.24 14.92
C ARG A 219 -9.56 3.74 14.81
N MET A 220 -10.49 2.96 15.30
CA MET A 220 -11.91 3.36 15.34
C MET A 220 -12.09 4.69 16.06
N GLY A 221 -12.92 5.56 15.49
CA GLY A 221 -13.24 6.88 16.04
C GLY A 221 -12.19 7.96 15.72
N HIS A 222 -11.08 7.63 15.05
CA HIS A 222 -10.09 8.61 14.61
C HIS A 222 -10.36 9.09 13.18
N ASP A 223 -9.91 10.29 12.88
CA ASP A 223 -10.01 10.82 11.52
C ASP A 223 -9.16 10.01 10.54
N LEU A 224 -9.68 9.82 9.33
CA LEU A 224 -8.96 9.14 8.27
C LEU A 224 -7.81 10.00 7.76
N LEU A 225 -6.59 9.43 7.74
CA LEU A 225 -5.44 10.06 7.09
C LEU A 225 -5.53 9.96 5.57
N LYS A 226 -6.15 8.90 5.09
CA LYS A 226 -6.37 8.61 3.68
C LYS A 226 -7.79 8.10 3.48
N VAL A 227 -8.50 8.67 2.52
CA VAL A 227 -9.82 8.18 2.10
C VAL A 227 -9.61 6.92 1.25
N GLY A 228 -10.50 5.94 1.39
CA GLY A 228 -10.45 4.71 0.60
C GLY A 228 -10.69 4.95 -0.90
N THR A 229 -10.58 3.89 -1.67
CA THR A 229 -10.72 3.91 -3.13
C THR A 229 -12.13 4.34 -3.55
N PRO A 230 -12.27 5.37 -4.43
CA PRO A 230 -13.55 5.82 -4.95
C PRO A 230 -14.39 4.66 -5.54
N GLY A 231 -15.69 4.69 -5.25
CA GLY A 231 -16.62 3.62 -5.63
C GLY A 231 -16.64 2.40 -4.69
N TRP A 232 -15.69 2.30 -3.76
CA TRP A 232 -15.62 1.23 -2.74
C TRP A 232 -15.83 1.75 -1.33
N CYS A 233 -15.61 3.03 -1.10
CA CYS A 233 -15.85 3.73 0.16
C CYS A 233 -16.98 4.75 0.02
N VAL A 234 -17.45 5.25 1.15
CA VAL A 234 -18.33 6.44 1.20
C VAL A 234 -17.43 7.65 1.33
N GLU A 235 -17.34 8.45 0.27
CA GLU A 235 -16.40 9.56 0.16
C GLU A 235 -16.61 10.68 1.21
N GLU A 236 -17.81 10.79 1.76
CA GLU A 236 -18.16 11.76 2.80
C GLU A 236 -17.69 11.35 4.20
N LEU A 237 -17.40 10.07 4.42
CA LEU A 237 -16.92 9.59 5.71
C LEU A 237 -15.48 10.05 5.95
N ARG A 238 -15.26 10.70 7.07
CA ARG A 238 -13.94 11.22 7.48
C ARG A 238 -13.38 10.51 8.70
N THR A 239 -14.18 9.67 9.35
CA THR A 239 -13.82 8.97 10.58
C THR A 239 -13.78 7.48 10.33
N SER A 240 -12.78 6.80 10.89
CA SER A 240 -12.64 5.36 10.85
C SER A 240 -13.72 4.68 11.68
N SER A 241 -14.53 3.83 11.07
CA SER A 241 -15.61 3.10 11.70
C SER A 241 -15.81 1.73 11.07
N GLN A 242 -16.41 0.79 11.82
CA GLN A 242 -16.78 -0.53 11.28
C GLN A 242 -17.72 -0.41 10.07
N GLU A 243 -18.57 0.61 10.06
CA GLU A 243 -19.50 0.88 8.97
C GLU A 243 -18.78 1.06 7.62
N ASN A 244 -17.60 1.68 7.61
CA ASN A 244 -16.81 1.85 6.38
C ASN A 244 -16.48 0.48 5.76
N ASP A 245 -15.98 -0.45 6.57
CA ASP A 245 -15.62 -1.79 6.14
C ASP A 245 -16.85 -2.64 5.78
N GLU A 246 -17.97 -2.49 6.53
CA GLU A 246 -19.20 -3.18 6.24
C GLU A 246 -19.83 -2.76 4.92
N ILE A 247 -19.79 -1.47 4.58
CA ILE A 247 -20.21 -0.93 3.28
C ILE A 247 -19.33 -1.51 2.18
N ALA A 248 -18.02 -1.46 2.35
CA ALA A 248 -17.07 -1.99 1.37
C ALA A 248 -17.24 -3.51 1.13
N LEU A 249 -17.48 -4.30 2.19
CA LEU A 249 -17.79 -5.74 2.06
C LEU A 249 -19.11 -6.00 1.35
N ARG A 250 -20.12 -5.15 1.52
CA ARG A 250 -21.39 -5.22 0.79
C ARG A 250 -21.20 -4.94 -0.69
N ASN A 251 -20.52 -3.85 -1.00
CA ASN A 251 -20.17 -3.49 -2.39
C ASN A 251 -19.37 -4.61 -3.07
N LEU A 252 -18.45 -5.24 -2.33
CA LEU A 252 -17.67 -6.36 -2.83
C LEU A 252 -18.54 -7.59 -3.14
N ASP A 253 -19.51 -7.92 -2.27
CA ASP A 253 -20.45 -9.04 -2.50
C ASP A 253 -21.30 -8.82 -3.75
N GLU A 254 -21.79 -7.60 -3.96
CA GLU A 254 -22.55 -7.19 -5.13
C GLU A 254 -21.68 -7.24 -6.40
N TYR A 255 -20.46 -6.73 -6.34
CA TYR A 255 -19.49 -6.80 -7.44
C TYR A 255 -19.23 -8.25 -7.86
N LEU A 256 -18.91 -9.14 -6.92
CA LEU A 256 -18.67 -10.55 -7.22
C LEU A 256 -19.90 -11.24 -7.82
N THR A 257 -21.09 -10.87 -7.37
CA THR A 257 -22.36 -11.37 -7.94
C THR A 257 -22.53 -10.91 -9.39
N SER A 258 -22.31 -9.62 -9.65
CA SER A 258 -22.42 -9.04 -11.00
C SER A 258 -21.42 -9.63 -12.00
N CYS A 259 -20.24 -10.04 -11.51
CA CYS A 259 -19.23 -10.72 -12.29
C CYS A 259 -19.52 -12.22 -12.54
N GLY A 260 -20.59 -12.78 -11.97
CA GLY A 260 -20.96 -14.19 -12.13
C GLY A 260 -20.15 -15.16 -11.27
N CYS A 261 -19.53 -14.69 -10.20
CA CYS A 261 -18.90 -15.56 -9.19
C CYS A 261 -19.96 -16.35 -8.43
N ARG A 262 -19.66 -17.61 -8.07
CA ARG A 262 -20.63 -18.56 -7.49
C ARG A 262 -20.28 -18.97 -6.06
#